data_fc799e49c3aa96d88cbabba50e1f2445
#
_entry.id   fc799e49c3aa96d88cbabba50e1f2445
#
_cell.length_a   1.000
_cell.length_b   1.000
_cell.length_c   1.000
_cell.angle_alpha   90.00
_cell.angle_beta   90.00
_cell.angle_gamma   90.00
#
_symmetry.space_group_name_H-M   'P 1'
#
loop_
_entity.id
_entity.type
_entity.pdbx_description
1 polymer ?
#
loop_
_entity_poly.entity_id
_entity_poly.type
_entity_poly.pdbx_seq_one_letter_code
_entity_poly.pdbx_strand_id
1 'polypeptide(L)'
;MKIFLAGATGAIGRRLTPLLVAAGHHVTGMTRNPASADALEKAGISTALVDVFDADALKTAMVDAAPEVVMHQLTDLPHVLENENQLAAAYPRNARIRLHGTRNLIAAAQAAAARRFIVQSVAFGYAPGREPHSEDDPLDVKDGPRAVTIGAAADMERQVLTSGMPGIVLRYGFFYGPGTWHEGPTRRPAVHIDVAAHAAVLAVTRGHTGTYNIVEEDGTVSIAKARSELGFDPTFRVFP
;
A
#
# COMPACT_ATOMS: atom_id res chain seq x y z
N MET A 1 -5.19 8.37 -16.18
CA MET A 1 -5.86 8.92 -14.97
C MET A 1 -4.85 9.73 -14.16
N LYS A 2 -5.32 10.70 -13.38
CA LYS A 2 -4.47 11.40 -12.38
C LYS A 2 -4.46 10.59 -11.08
N ILE A 3 -3.28 10.29 -10.57
CA ILE A 3 -3.07 9.47 -9.38
C ILE A 3 -2.27 10.24 -8.34
N PHE A 4 -2.75 10.32 -7.11
CA PHE A 4 -1.98 10.81 -5.96
C PHE A 4 -1.40 9.61 -5.21
N LEU A 5 -0.07 9.48 -5.20
CA LEU A 5 0.64 8.35 -4.62
C LEU A 5 1.34 8.76 -3.32
N ALA A 6 0.71 8.50 -2.19
CA ALA A 6 1.32 8.64 -0.88
C ALA A 6 2.26 7.44 -0.64
N GLY A 7 3.57 7.72 -0.48
CA GLY A 7 4.62 6.72 -0.36
C GLY A 7 5.38 6.43 -1.67
N ALA A 8 5.40 7.38 -2.60
CA ALA A 8 6.10 7.25 -3.89
C ALA A 8 7.58 6.88 -3.77
N THR A 9 8.24 7.24 -2.67
CA THR A 9 9.67 7.01 -2.43
C THR A 9 10.00 5.76 -1.62
N GLY A 10 8.97 5.04 -1.15
CA GLY A 10 9.12 3.77 -0.43
C GLY A 10 9.50 2.60 -1.34
N ALA A 11 9.73 1.40 -0.77
CA ALA A 11 10.12 0.22 -1.54
C ALA A 11 9.14 -0.10 -2.68
N ILE A 12 7.84 -0.16 -2.37
CA ILE A 12 6.79 -0.33 -3.38
C ILE A 12 6.70 0.88 -4.31
N GLY A 13 6.69 2.11 -3.77
CA GLY A 13 6.49 3.33 -4.57
C GLY A 13 7.49 3.49 -5.69
N ARG A 14 8.75 3.16 -5.43
CA ARG A 14 9.83 3.20 -6.46
C ARG A 14 9.61 2.20 -7.60
N ARG A 15 8.95 1.07 -7.36
CA ARG A 15 8.60 0.09 -8.40
C ARG A 15 7.26 0.45 -9.07
N LEU A 16 6.32 0.97 -8.31
CA LEU A 16 4.98 1.30 -8.75
C LEU A 16 4.94 2.54 -9.66
N THR A 17 5.67 3.60 -9.31
CA THR A 17 5.66 4.86 -10.05
C THR A 17 5.98 4.68 -11.54
N PRO A 18 7.09 4.03 -11.96
CA PRO A 18 7.36 3.84 -13.38
C PRO A 18 6.32 2.96 -14.09
N LEU A 19 5.74 1.98 -13.40
CA LEU A 19 4.67 1.15 -13.97
C LEU A 19 3.39 1.95 -14.22
N LEU A 20 3.02 2.85 -13.31
CA LEU A 20 1.88 3.75 -13.48
C LEU A 20 2.08 4.70 -14.65
N VAL A 21 3.27 5.29 -14.77
CA VAL A 21 3.61 6.17 -15.90
C VAL A 21 3.59 5.40 -17.22
N ALA A 22 4.18 4.21 -17.27
CA ALA A 22 4.15 3.34 -18.45
C ALA A 22 2.73 2.92 -18.85
N ALA A 23 1.81 2.81 -17.88
CA ALA A 23 0.39 2.58 -18.12
C ALA A 23 -0.39 3.84 -18.55
N GLY A 24 0.29 4.97 -18.76
CA GLY A 24 -0.31 6.23 -19.24
C GLY A 24 -1.00 7.05 -18.14
N HIS A 25 -0.66 6.85 -16.87
CA HIS A 25 -1.19 7.63 -15.76
C HIS A 25 -0.30 8.83 -15.44
N HIS A 26 -0.90 9.92 -14.97
CA HIS A 26 -0.19 11.09 -14.42
C HIS A 26 -0.08 10.93 -12.91
N VAL A 27 1.14 10.84 -12.39
CA VAL A 27 1.40 10.58 -10.97
C VAL A 27 1.85 11.86 -10.26
N THR A 28 1.19 12.20 -9.16
CA THR A 28 1.70 13.14 -8.16
C THR A 28 2.20 12.33 -6.97
N GLY A 29 3.52 12.30 -6.78
CA GLY A 29 4.17 11.56 -5.70
C GLY A 29 4.26 12.40 -4.43
N MET A 30 3.69 11.90 -3.33
CA MET A 30 3.78 12.55 -2.02
C MET A 30 5.05 12.14 -1.29
N THR A 31 5.77 13.13 -0.76
CA THR A 31 6.91 12.93 0.14
C THR A 31 6.99 14.07 1.15
N ARG A 32 7.60 13.81 2.33
CA ARG A 32 7.94 14.85 3.31
C ARG A 32 9.42 15.27 3.24
N ASN A 33 10.20 14.67 2.35
CA ASN A 33 11.62 14.92 2.22
C ASN A 33 11.89 15.73 0.94
N PRO A 34 12.45 16.97 1.03
CA PRO A 34 12.74 17.80 -0.14
C PRO A 34 13.67 17.12 -1.16
N ALA A 35 14.73 16.45 -0.70
CA ALA A 35 15.66 15.76 -1.61
C ALA A 35 14.96 14.63 -2.40
N SER A 36 13.98 13.98 -1.80
CA SER A 36 13.16 12.97 -2.48
C SER A 36 12.17 13.61 -3.47
N ALA A 37 11.65 14.80 -3.17
CA ALA A 37 10.83 15.57 -4.11
C ALA A 37 11.64 15.93 -5.35
N ASP A 38 12.83 16.52 -5.18
CA ASP A 38 13.75 16.84 -6.27
C ASP A 38 14.08 15.63 -7.17
N ALA A 39 14.25 14.45 -6.55
CA ALA A 39 14.51 13.22 -7.28
C ALA A 39 13.31 12.75 -8.13
N LEU A 40 12.11 12.87 -7.61
CA LEU A 40 10.86 12.57 -8.33
C LEU A 40 10.66 13.55 -9.50
N GLU A 41 10.87 14.85 -9.28
CA GLU A 41 10.75 15.89 -10.33
C GLU A 41 11.74 15.69 -11.46
N LYS A 42 12.99 15.36 -11.13
CA LYS A 42 14.01 14.99 -12.14
C LYS A 42 13.63 13.76 -12.96
N ALA A 43 12.80 12.87 -12.38
CA ALA A 43 12.23 11.73 -13.08
C ALA A 43 10.91 12.07 -13.83
N GLY A 44 10.53 13.35 -13.89
CA GLY A 44 9.31 13.81 -14.58
C GLY A 44 8.01 13.55 -13.81
N ILE A 45 8.09 13.29 -12.52
CA ILE A 45 6.93 13.01 -11.65
C ILE A 45 6.56 14.29 -10.88
N SER A 46 5.30 14.72 -10.97
CA SER A 46 4.81 15.82 -10.14
C SER A 46 4.94 15.47 -8.65
N THR A 47 5.22 16.46 -7.80
CA THR A 47 5.42 16.21 -6.37
C THR A 47 4.47 16.98 -5.49
N ALA A 48 4.13 16.40 -4.35
CA ALA A 48 3.48 17.04 -3.22
C ALA A 48 4.39 16.92 -2.00
N LEU A 49 5.07 18.01 -1.64
CA LEU A 49 5.95 18.06 -0.46
C LEU A 49 5.09 18.35 0.77
N VAL A 50 4.60 17.30 1.42
CA VAL A 50 3.68 17.41 2.55
C VAL A 50 3.80 16.23 3.50
N ASP A 51 3.57 16.46 4.80
CA ASP A 51 3.44 15.41 5.81
C ASP A 51 1.98 14.94 5.89
N VAL A 52 1.78 13.61 5.94
CA VAL A 52 0.45 12.99 6.08
C VAL A 52 -0.29 13.39 7.35
N PHE A 53 0.43 13.87 8.36
CA PHE A 53 -0.12 14.33 9.63
C PHE A 53 -0.52 15.81 9.63
N ASP A 54 -0.12 16.60 8.62
CA ASP A 54 -0.61 17.96 8.39
C ASP A 54 -1.86 17.89 7.51
N ALA A 55 -3.02 17.81 8.14
CA ALA A 55 -4.30 17.58 7.46
C ALA A 55 -4.67 18.72 6.50
N ASP A 56 -4.36 19.97 6.85
CA ASP A 56 -4.73 21.14 6.04
C ASP A 56 -3.81 21.27 4.83
N ALA A 57 -2.51 21.14 5.01
CA ALA A 57 -1.55 21.13 3.91
C ALA A 57 -1.79 19.94 2.96
N LEU A 58 -2.09 18.75 3.52
CA LEU A 58 -2.43 17.56 2.72
C LEU A 58 -3.70 17.77 1.90
N LYS A 59 -4.74 18.34 2.49
CA LYS A 59 -5.99 18.66 1.79
C LYS A 59 -5.74 19.64 0.64
N THR A 60 -4.99 20.71 0.87
CA THR A 60 -4.61 21.67 -0.17
C THR A 60 -3.85 20.99 -1.31
N ALA A 61 -2.79 20.26 -1.00
CA ALA A 61 -2.00 19.55 -2.01
C ALA A 61 -2.82 18.51 -2.80
N MET A 62 -3.77 17.83 -2.14
CA MET A 62 -4.65 16.85 -2.80
C MET A 62 -5.64 17.54 -3.75
N VAL A 63 -6.25 18.68 -3.32
CA VAL A 63 -7.17 19.46 -4.16
C VAL A 63 -6.44 20.02 -5.37
N ASP A 64 -5.22 20.56 -5.21
CA ASP A 64 -4.39 21.09 -6.30
C ASP A 64 -4.01 20.01 -7.31
N ALA A 65 -3.68 18.81 -6.85
CA ALA A 65 -3.39 17.66 -7.70
C ALA A 65 -4.63 17.14 -8.44
N ALA A 66 -5.85 17.35 -7.90
CA ALA A 66 -7.13 16.90 -8.43
C ALA A 66 -7.11 15.45 -8.94
N PRO A 67 -6.74 14.47 -8.09
CA PRO A 67 -6.58 13.08 -8.52
C PRO A 67 -7.93 12.39 -8.71
N GLU A 68 -7.98 11.46 -9.65
CA GLU A 68 -9.10 10.51 -9.79
C GLU A 68 -8.94 9.30 -8.85
N VAL A 69 -7.70 8.94 -8.55
CA VAL A 69 -7.35 7.81 -7.68
C VAL A 69 -6.31 8.24 -6.65
N VAL A 70 -6.53 7.86 -5.39
CA VAL A 70 -5.56 8.03 -4.31
C VAL A 70 -5.00 6.66 -3.93
N MET A 71 -3.68 6.55 -3.87
CA MET A 71 -2.97 5.34 -3.47
C MET A 71 -2.18 5.59 -2.19
N HIS A 72 -2.47 4.82 -1.14
CA HIS A 72 -1.80 4.90 0.15
C HIS A 72 -0.84 3.72 0.31
N GLN A 73 0.45 3.98 0.11
CA GLN A 73 1.56 3.03 0.24
C GLN A 73 2.56 3.46 1.34
N LEU A 74 2.12 4.34 2.28
CA LEU A 74 2.98 4.83 3.34
C LEU A 74 3.22 3.77 4.41
N THR A 75 4.47 3.67 4.82
CA THR A 75 4.93 2.99 6.04
C THR A 75 6.01 3.81 6.72
N ASP A 76 6.24 3.57 8.00
CA ASP A 76 7.40 4.09 8.74
C ASP A 76 8.27 2.91 9.21
N LEU A 77 8.67 2.08 8.25
CA LEU A 77 9.56 0.95 8.46
C LEU A 77 11.01 1.35 8.11
N PRO A 78 12.02 0.75 8.74
CA PRO A 78 13.41 1.03 8.43
C PRO A 78 13.74 0.68 6.97
N HIS A 79 14.58 1.48 6.32
CA HIS A 79 15.04 1.19 4.95
C HIS A 79 15.95 -0.04 4.90
N VAL A 80 16.78 -0.22 5.93
CA VAL A 80 17.62 -1.40 6.14
C VAL A 80 17.21 -2.04 7.45
N LEU A 81 16.98 -3.34 7.43
CA LEU A 81 16.63 -4.11 8.61
C LEU A 81 17.88 -4.80 9.15
N GLU A 82 18.46 -4.27 10.21
CA GLU A 82 19.63 -4.83 10.88
C GLU A 82 19.25 -5.90 11.92
N ASN A 83 18.11 -5.69 12.58
CA ASN A 83 17.62 -6.60 13.62
C ASN A 83 16.11 -6.43 13.88
N GLU A 84 15.50 -7.40 14.55
CA GLU A 84 14.06 -7.40 14.87
C GLU A 84 13.64 -6.28 15.84
N ASN A 85 14.55 -5.77 16.68
CA ASN A 85 14.23 -4.67 17.59
C ASN A 85 13.88 -3.38 16.85
N GLN A 86 14.47 -3.14 15.68
CA GLN A 86 14.11 -2.01 14.82
C GLN A 86 12.66 -2.11 14.33
N LEU A 87 12.16 -3.31 14.02
CA LEU A 87 10.76 -3.52 13.65
C LEU A 87 9.83 -3.24 14.83
N ALA A 88 10.14 -3.78 16.01
CA ALA A 88 9.36 -3.55 17.20
C ALA A 88 9.25 -2.03 17.53
N ALA A 89 10.34 -1.29 17.40
CA ALA A 89 10.35 0.16 17.57
C ALA A 89 9.59 0.93 16.48
N ALA A 90 9.46 0.35 15.27
CA ALA A 90 8.72 0.96 14.16
C ALA A 90 7.20 0.71 14.23
N TYR A 91 6.73 -0.35 14.88
CA TYR A 91 5.31 -0.70 14.92
C TYR A 91 4.39 0.43 15.42
N PRO A 92 4.68 1.16 16.51
CA PRO A 92 3.81 2.26 16.95
C PRO A 92 3.74 3.40 15.94
N ARG A 93 4.86 3.76 15.31
CA ARG A 93 4.90 4.81 14.28
C ARG A 93 4.12 4.40 13.03
N ASN A 94 4.30 3.15 12.61
CA ASN A 94 3.57 2.59 11.48
C ASN A 94 2.06 2.48 11.78
N ALA A 95 1.68 2.10 13.00
CA ALA A 95 0.30 2.12 13.45
C ALA A 95 -0.31 3.53 13.41
N ARG A 96 0.43 4.56 13.81
CA ARG A 96 0.00 5.96 13.71
C ARG A 96 -0.30 6.37 12.25
N ILE A 97 0.55 5.97 11.29
CA ILE A 97 0.30 6.21 9.86
C ILE A 97 -1.00 5.52 9.43
N ARG A 98 -1.18 4.24 9.78
CA ARG A 98 -2.38 3.47 9.43
C ARG A 98 -3.65 4.07 10.00
N LEU A 99 -3.63 4.56 11.24
CA LEU A 99 -4.80 5.11 11.91
C LEU A 99 -5.07 6.57 11.49
N HIS A 100 -4.10 7.44 11.71
CA HIS A 100 -4.28 8.88 11.53
C HIS A 100 -3.94 9.33 10.10
N GLY A 101 -2.88 8.80 9.50
CA GLY A 101 -2.50 9.10 8.13
C GLY A 101 -3.60 8.69 7.13
N THR A 102 -4.17 7.49 7.32
CA THR A 102 -5.29 7.03 6.47
C THR A 102 -6.52 7.94 6.59
N ARG A 103 -6.90 8.32 7.81
CA ARG A 103 -8.02 9.24 8.02
C ARG A 103 -7.81 10.57 7.30
N ASN A 104 -6.62 11.15 7.41
CA ASN A 104 -6.29 12.41 6.74
C ASN A 104 -6.28 12.27 5.21
N LEU A 105 -5.73 11.16 4.69
CA LEU A 105 -5.74 10.87 3.25
C LEU A 105 -7.16 10.67 2.70
N ILE A 106 -8.04 9.97 3.42
CA ILE A 106 -9.45 9.81 3.03
C ILE A 106 -10.16 11.16 3.00
N ALA A 107 -10.02 11.99 4.05
CA ALA A 107 -10.63 13.30 4.10
C ALA A 107 -10.14 14.23 2.96
N ALA A 108 -8.84 14.22 2.68
CA ALA A 108 -8.26 14.96 1.57
C ALA A 108 -8.76 14.45 0.20
N ALA A 109 -8.83 13.12 0.01
CA ALA A 109 -9.35 12.50 -1.21
C ALA A 109 -10.82 12.85 -1.48
N GLN A 110 -11.65 12.85 -0.43
CA GLN A 110 -13.05 13.30 -0.51
C GLN A 110 -13.16 14.78 -0.88
N ALA A 111 -12.33 15.65 -0.28
CA ALA A 111 -12.30 17.08 -0.60
C ALA A 111 -11.86 17.34 -2.07
N ALA A 112 -11.00 16.50 -2.62
CA ALA A 112 -10.56 16.55 -4.01
C ALA A 112 -11.51 15.82 -4.98
N ALA A 113 -12.63 15.28 -4.50
CA ALA A 113 -13.59 14.48 -5.27
C ALA A 113 -12.95 13.27 -5.98
N ALA A 114 -11.96 12.65 -5.37
CA ALA A 114 -11.36 11.42 -5.88
C ALA A 114 -12.42 10.30 -5.95
N ARG A 115 -12.27 9.44 -6.95
CA ARG A 115 -13.28 8.42 -7.25
C ARG A 115 -12.91 7.01 -6.79
N ARG A 116 -11.66 6.81 -6.34
CA ARG A 116 -11.15 5.51 -5.86
C ARG A 116 -10.03 5.72 -4.86
N PHE A 117 -10.01 4.89 -3.83
CA PHE A 117 -8.95 4.84 -2.83
C PHE A 117 -8.36 3.43 -2.77
N ILE A 118 -7.04 3.31 -2.93
CA ILE A 118 -6.32 2.04 -2.91
C ILE A 118 -5.33 2.08 -1.75
N VAL A 119 -5.36 1.07 -0.89
CA VAL A 119 -4.46 1.03 0.27
C VAL A 119 -3.72 -0.30 0.37
N GLN A 120 -2.45 -0.24 0.77
CA GLN A 120 -1.70 -1.43 1.16
C GLN A 120 -2.10 -1.91 2.55
N SER A 121 -2.24 -3.22 2.71
CA SER A 121 -2.40 -3.90 3.99
C SER A 121 -1.53 -5.15 4.05
N VAL A 122 -1.80 -6.08 4.95
CA VAL A 122 -0.93 -7.23 5.24
C VAL A 122 -1.69 -8.56 5.17
N ALA A 123 -1.17 -9.53 4.41
CA ALA A 123 -1.72 -10.89 4.30
C ALA A 123 -1.17 -11.86 5.35
N PHE A 124 -0.13 -11.47 6.07
CA PHE A 124 0.48 -12.29 7.14
C PHE A 124 -0.16 -12.06 8.52
N GLY A 125 -1.29 -11.38 8.56
CA GLY A 125 -2.00 -11.02 9.78
C GLY A 125 -3.24 -11.86 10.08
N TYR A 126 -3.51 -12.94 9.36
CA TYR A 126 -4.66 -13.79 9.63
C TYR A 126 -4.56 -14.49 10.98
N ALA A 127 -5.69 -14.62 11.68
CA ALA A 127 -5.79 -15.45 12.87
C ALA A 127 -5.57 -16.93 12.51
N PRO A 128 -5.06 -17.75 13.44
CA PRO A 128 -4.91 -19.19 13.20
C PRO A 128 -6.22 -19.81 12.74
N GLY A 129 -6.18 -20.58 11.65
CA GLY A 129 -7.37 -21.18 11.05
C GLY A 129 -7.01 -22.19 9.97
N ARG A 130 -8.01 -22.57 9.18
CA ARG A 130 -7.81 -23.47 8.04
C ARG A 130 -7.16 -22.72 6.88
N GLU A 131 -6.10 -23.26 6.34
CA GLU A 131 -5.45 -22.76 5.11
C GLU A 131 -6.04 -23.43 3.85
N PRO A 132 -6.03 -22.72 2.69
CA PRO A 132 -5.59 -21.34 2.54
C PRO A 132 -6.59 -20.34 3.11
N HIS A 133 -6.09 -19.29 3.79
CA HIS A 133 -6.93 -18.19 4.26
C HIS A 133 -7.52 -17.38 3.09
N SER A 134 -8.77 -16.97 3.23
CA SER A 134 -9.45 -16.06 2.30
C SER A 134 -9.51 -14.63 2.86
N GLU A 135 -9.96 -13.68 2.05
CA GLU A 135 -10.15 -12.29 2.46
C GLU A 135 -11.19 -12.11 3.56
N ASP A 136 -12.12 -13.07 3.70
CA ASP A 136 -13.20 -13.08 4.70
C ASP A 136 -12.73 -13.60 6.07
N ASP A 137 -11.56 -14.22 6.12
CA ASP A 137 -11.01 -14.72 7.39
C ASP A 137 -10.53 -13.56 8.28
N PRO A 138 -10.72 -13.67 9.61
CA PRO A 138 -10.37 -12.61 10.54
C PRO A 138 -8.86 -12.41 10.65
N LEU A 139 -8.45 -11.15 10.88
CA LEU A 139 -7.08 -10.82 11.27
C LEU A 139 -6.86 -11.07 12.76
N ASP A 140 -5.65 -11.49 13.14
CA ASP A 140 -5.24 -11.71 14.52
C ASP A 140 -4.91 -10.38 15.20
N VAL A 141 -5.92 -9.77 15.79
CA VAL A 141 -5.82 -8.46 16.47
C VAL A 141 -5.68 -8.59 17.99
N LYS A 142 -5.68 -9.82 18.53
CA LYS A 142 -5.90 -10.04 19.97
C LYS A 142 -4.61 -10.00 20.77
N ASP A 143 -3.56 -10.69 20.35
CA ASP A 143 -2.40 -10.94 21.18
C ASP A 143 -1.08 -10.99 20.41
N GLY A 144 0.03 -10.77 21.14
CA GLY A 144 1.37 -10.94 20.61
C GLY A 144 2.06 -9.67 20.11
N PRO A 145 3.34 -9.77 19.76
CA PRO A 145 4.18 -8.61 19.38
C PRO A 145 3.67 -7.83 18.17
N ARG A 146 2.86 -8.45 17.33
CA ARG A 146 2.30 -7.84 16.11
C ARG A 146 0.89 -7.29 16.29
N ALA A 147 0.22 -7.52 17.41
CA ALA A 147 -1.17 -7.10 17.63
C ALA A 147 -1.40 -5.61 17.34
N VAL A 148 -0.47 -4.75 17.76
CA VAL A 148 -0.53 -3.29 17.49
C VAL A 148 -0.55 -2.99 15.99
N THR A 149 0.33 -3.64 15.22
CA THR A 149 0.42 -3.36 13.77
C THR A 149 -0.70 -4.02 12.98
N ILE A 150 -1.16 -5.21 13.37
CA ILE A 150 -2.28 -5.91 12.73
C ILE A 150 -3.60 -5.22 13.06
N GLY A 151 -3.81 -4.83 14.33
CA GLY A 151 -4.99 -4.06 14.73
C GLY A 151 -5.09 -2.73 13.99
N ALA A 152 -3.98 -2.01 13.86
CA ALA A 152 -3.95 -0.78 13.07
C ALA A 152 -4.21 -1.03 11.57
N ALA A 153 -3.78 -2.17 11.02
CA ALA A 153 -4.11 -2.56 9.64
C ALA A 153 -5.60 -2.84 9.48
N ALA A 154 -6.21 -3.59 10.40
CA ALA A 154 -7.65 -3.87 10.39
C ALA A 154 -8.48 -2.58 10.49
N ASP A 155 -8.08 -1.64 11.36
CA ASP A 155 -8.74 -0.33 11.46
C ASP A 155 -8.59 0.50 10.18
N MET A 156 -7.42 0.49 9.56
CA MET A 156 -7.16 1.16 8.27
C MET A 156 -8.05 0.57 7.17
N GLU A 157 -8.13 -0.75 7.05
CA GLU A 157 -9.00 -1.43 6.09
C GLU A 157 -10.46 -1.02 6.29
N ARG A 158 -10.94 -1.04 7.53
CA ARG A 158 -12.29 -0.59 7.87
C ARG A 158 -12.54 0.86 7.48
N GLN A 159 -11.62 1.80 7.78
CA GLN A 159 -11.73 3.20 7.39
C GLN A 159 -11.92 3.36 5.88
N VAL A 160 -11.11 2.64 5.07
CA VAL A 160 -11.18 2.70 3.61
C VAL A 160 -12.48 2.10 3.09
N LEU A 161 -12.86 0.92 3.57
CA LEU A 161 -14.06 0.21 3.09
C LEU A 161 -15.38 0.90 3.51
N THR A 162 -15.36 1.72 4.58
CA THR A 162 -16.53 2.47 5.05
C THR A 162 -16.49 3.96 4.73
N SER A 163 -15.52 4.42 3.94
CA SER A 163 -15.33 5.84 3.60
C SER A 163 -16.42 6.44 2.69
N GLY A 164 -17.30 5.62 2.11
CA GLY A 164 -18.26 6.05 1.10
C GLY A 164 -17.66 6.22 -0.30
N MET A 165 -16.37 6.00 -0.44
CA MET A 165 -15.64 6.02 -1.72
C MET A 165 -15.28 4.58 -2.12
N PRO A 166 -15.29 4.20 -3.41
CA PRO A 166 -14.81 2.90 -3.85
C PRO A 166 -13.40 2.61 -3.31
N GLY A 167 -13.30 1.68 -2.36
CA GLY A 167 -12.09 1.35 -1.62
C GLY A 167 -11.53 -0.03 -1.99
N ILE A 168 -10.24 -0.10 -2.34
CA ILE A 168 -9.53 -1.34 -2.62
C ILE A 168 -8.44 -1.52 -1.55
N VAL A 169 -8.49 -2.63 -0.85
CA VAL A 169 -7.46 -3.03 0.11
C VAL A 169 -6.61 -4.14 -0.50
N LEU A 170 -5.30 -3.91 -0.61
CA LEU A 170 -4.35 -4.90 -1.10
C LEU A 170 -3.56 -5.46 0.08
N ARG A 171 -3.91 -6.67 0.53
CA ARG A 171 -3.18 -7.40 1.58
C ARG A 171 -1.95 -8.04 0.97
N TYR A 172 -0.79 -7.44 1.18
CA TYR A 172 0.49 -7.95 0.68
C TYR A 172 1.11 -8.97 1.63
N GLY A 173 1.78 -9.96 1.06
CA GLY A 173 2.70 -10.84 1.78
C GLY A 173 3.98 -10.12 2.22
N PHE A 174 4.91 -10.87 2.81
CA PHE A 174 6.26 -10.38 3.11
C PHE A 174 6.99 -10.08 1.80
N PHE A 175 7.46 -8.83 1.67
CA PHE A 175 8.16 -8.39 0.47
C PHE A 175 9.54 -9.00 0.36
N TYR A 176 9.90 -9.37 -0.88
CA TYR A 176 11.26 -9.69 -1.27
C TYR A 176 11.55 -9.16 -2.69
N GLY A 177 12.83 -9.15 -3.09
CA GLY A 177 13.31 -8.66 -4.36
C GLY A 177 13.91 -7.25 -4.29
N PRO A 178 14.22 -6.61 -5.42
CA PRO A 178 15.03 -5.40 -5.49
C PRO A 178 14.49 -4.24 -4.65
N GLY A 179 15.32 -3.71 -3.74
CA GLY A 179 14.98 -2.57 -2.89
C GLY A 179 14.15 -2.92 -1.66
N THR A 180 14.00 -4.20 -1.36
CA THR A 180 13.45 -4.72 -0.10
C THR A 180 14.56 -5.20 0.84
N TRP A 181 14.20 -5.76 2.00
CA TRP A 181 15.18 -6.30 2.95
C TRP A 181 15.78 -7.65 2.53
N HIS A 182 15.16 -8.36 1.62
CA HIS A 182 15.52 -9.72 1.25
C HIS A 182 15.48 -9.91 -0.27
N GLU A 183 16.49 -10.53 -0.84
CA GLU A 183 16.52 -10.87 -2.27
C GLU A 183 15.56 -12.01 -2.63
N GLY A 184 15.30 -12.92 -1.69
CA GLY A 184 14.39 -14.05 -1.85
C GLY A 184 13.36 -14.15 -0.73
N PRO A 185 12.34 -15.03 -0.87
CA PRO A 185 11.31 -15.21 0.13
C PRO A 185 11.89 -15.85 1.40
N THR A 186 11.74 -15.19 2.55
CA THR A 186 12.24 -15.67 3.86
C THR A 186 11.12 -16.08 4.81
N ARG A 187 9.88 -15.65 4.53
CA ARG A 187 8.69 -15.90 5.35
C ARG A 187 7.47 -16.10 4.46
N ARG A 188 6.43 -16.77 4.96
CA ARG A 188 5.15 -16.97 4.27
C ARG A 188 4.02 -16.20 4.97
N PRO A 189 3.00 -15.76 4.21
CA PRO A 189 2.97 -15.68 2.74
C PRO A 189 3.95 -14.62 2.23
N ALA A 190 4.61 -14.87 1.11
CA ALA A 190 5.56 -13.94 0.47
C ALA A 190 4.95 -13.29 -0.77
N VAL A 191 5.55 -12.17 -1.19
CA VAL A 191 5.27 -11.56 -2.49
C VAL A 191 6.50 -10.81 -3.02
N HIS A 192 6.84 -11.05 -4.29
CA HIS A 192 7.88 -10.26 -4.95
C HIS A 192 7.42 -8.82 -5.13
N ILE A 193 8.32 -7.86 -4.95
CA ILE A 193 7.98 -6.43 -4.98
C ILE A 193 7.38 -5.98 -6.32
N ASP A 194 7.79 -6.57 -7.44
CA ASP A 194 7.23 -6.26 -8.75
C ASP A 194 5.79 -6.74 -8.89
N VAL A 195 5.49 -7.93 -8.34
CA VAL A 195 4.14 -8.49 -8.29
C VAL A 195 3.21 -7.58 -7.50
N ALA A 196 3.67 -7.12 -6.34
CA ALA A 196 2.91 -6.22 -5.48
C ALA A 196 2.65 -4.87 -6.17
N ALA A 197 3.67 -4.29 -6.82
CA ALA A 197 3.53 -3.05 -7.58
C ALA A 197 2.58 -3.22 -8.77
N HIS A 198 2.67 -4.32 -9.52
CA HIS A 198 1.78 -4.60 -10.65
C HIS A 198 0.32 -4.78 -10.19
N ALA A 199 0.08 -5.48 -9.07
CA ALA A 199 -1.26 -5.61 -8.50
C ALA A 199 -1.88 -4.24 -8.17
N ALA A 200 -1.07 -3.29 -7.67
CA ALA A 200 -1.52 -1.93 -7.42
C ALA A 200 -1.87 -1.18 -8.72
N VAL A 201 -1.12 -1.38 -9.82
CA VAL A 201 -1.47 -0.83 -11.15
C VAL A 201 -2.82 -1.39 -11.62
N LEU A 202 -3.01 -2.71 -11.54
CA LEU A 202 -4.26 -3.36 -11.92
C LEU A 202 -5.46 -2.81 -11.15
N ALA A 203 -5.30 -2.56 -9.85
CA ALA A 203 -6.32 -2.01 -8.97
C ALA A 203 -6.76 -0.58 -9.33
N VAL A 204 -5.99 0.16 -10.15
CA VAL A 204 -6.38 1.51 -10.61
C VAL A 204 -7.71 1.46 -11.38
N THR A 205 -7.89 0.44 -12.22
CA THR A 205 -9.05 0.35 -13.12
C THR A 205 -9.90 -0.92 -12.92
N ARG A 206 -9.39 -1.90 -12.17
CA ARG A 206 -10.05 -3.20 -11.96
C ARG A 206 -10.46 -3.40 -10.51
N GLY A 207 -11.24 -4.45 -10.27
CA GLY A 207 -11.74 -4.82 -8.96
C GLY A 207 -12.89 -3.95 -8.47
N HIS A 208 -13.61 -4.49 -7.50
CA HIS A 208 -14.71 -3.83 -6.79
C HIS A 208 -14.26 -3.42 -5.39
N THR A 209 -15.04 -2.59 -4.71
CA THR A 209 -14.79 -2.27 -3.29
C THR A 209 -14.62 -3.55 -2.48
N GLY A 210 -13.49 -3.69 -1.81
CA GLY A 210 -13.19 -4.88 -1.03
C GLY A 210 -11.70 -5.13 -0.83
N THR A 211 -11.40 -6.25 -0.18
CA THR A 211 -10.04 -6.70 0.12
C THR A 211 -9.60 -7.75 -0.89
N TYR A 212 -8.31 -7.74 -1.22
CA TYR A 212 -7.65 -8.66 -2.15
C TYR A 212 -6.32 -9.14 -1.57
N ASN A 213 -6.11 -10.44 -1.52
CA ASN A 213 -4.84 -11.04 -1.15
C ASN A 213 -3.87 -11.00 -2.33
N ILE A 214 -2.70 -10.40 -2.10
CA ILE A 214 -1.65 -10.21 -3.10
C ILE A 214 -0.39 -10.90 -2.59
N VAL A 215 -0.30 -12.19 -2.86
CA VAL A 215 0.78 -13.08 -2.40
C VAL A 215 1.16 -14.05 -3.51
N GLU A 216 2.28 -14.72 -3.36
CA GLU A 216 2.62 -15.88 -4.19
C GLU A 216 1.79 -17.10 -3.75
N GLU A 217 1.62 -18.05 -4.66
CA GLU A 217 0.79 -19.24 -4.44
C GLU A 217 1.59 -20.30 -3.66
N ASP A 218 1.55 -20.20 -2.34
CA ASP A 218 2.26 -21.11 -1.44
C ASP A 218 1.33 -21.99 -0.57
N GLY A 219 0.01 -21.88 -0.79
CA GLY A 219 -1.03 -22.63 -0.09
C GLY A 219 -1.46 -22.04 1.25
N THR A 220 -0.81 -20.98 1.75
CA THR A 220 -1.19 -20.36 3.04
C THR A 220 -2.33 -19.36 2.91
N VAL A 221 -2.40 -18.64 1.80
CA VAL A 221 -3.41 -17.60 1.53
C VAL A 221 -3.94 -17.74 0.12
N SER A 222 -5.26 -17.66 -0.07
CA SER A 222 -5.92 -17.73 -1.37
C SER A 222 -5.77 -16.43 -2.15
N ILE A 223 -5.44 -16.53 -3.43
CA ILE A 223 -5.36 -15.42 -4.38
C ILE A 223 -6.47 -15.50 -5.44
N ALA A 224 -7.45 -16.38 -5.25
CA ALA A 224 -8.49 -16.65 -6.25
C ALA A 224 -9.28 -15.38 -6.63
N LYS A 225 -9.65 -14.58 -5.64
CA LYS A 225 -10.35 -13.32 -5.85
C LYS A 225 -9.50 -12.30 -6.63
N ALA A 226 -8.23 -12.13 -6.26
CA ALA A 226 -7.32 -11.22 -6.95
C ALA A 226 -7.12 -11.66 -8.43
N ARG A 227 -6.99 -12.96 -8.68
CA ARG A 227 -6.91 -13.50 -10.04
C ARG A 227 -8.15 -13.19 -10.86
N SER A 228 -9.34 -13.46 -10.33
CA SER A 228 -10.60 -13.32 -11.07
C SER A 228 -11.00 -11.86 -11.29
N GLU A 229 -10.83 -10.98 -10.31
CA GLU A 229 -11.34 -9.62 -10.37
C GLU A 229 -10.29 -8.57 -10.78
N LEU A 230 -9.01 -8.77 -10.43
CA LEU A 230 -7.94 -7.87 -10.84
C LEU A 230 -7.18 -8.36 -12.08
N GLY A 231 -7.24 -9.66 -12.40
CA GLY A 231 -6.33 -10.28 -13.36
C GLY A 231 -4.91 -10.41 -12.80
N PHE A 232 -4.82 -10.66 -11.50
CA PHE A 232 -3.56 -10.77 -10.78
C PHE A 232 -2.73 -11.96 -11.26
N ASP A 233 -1.46 -11.70 -11.58
CA ASP A 233 -0.46 -12.70 -11.93
C ASP A 233 0.66 -12.70 -10.89
N PRO A 234 0.78 -13.76 -10.05
CA PRO A 234 1.81 -13.88 -9.03
C PRO A 234 3.23 -14.10 -9.60
N THR A 235 3.34 -14.32 -10.91
CA THR A 235 4.63 -14.56 -11.59
C THR A 235 5.18 -13.33 -12.30
N PHE A 236 4.44 -12.22 -12.31
CA PHE A 236 4.85 -10.97 -12.97
C PHE A 236 6.23 -10.50 -12.48
N ARG A 237 7.10 -10.11 -13.41
CA ARG A 237 8.40 -9.48 -13.13
C ARG A 237 8.63 -8.34 -14.09
N VAL A 238 9.23 -7.27 -13.60
CA VAL A 238 9.78 -6.21 -14.45
C VAL A 238 11.14 -6.69 -14.94
N PHE A 239 11.28 -6.91 -16.23
CA PHE A 239 12.57 -7.24 -16.81
C PHE A 239 13.52 -6.03 -16.66
N PRO A 240 14.81 -6.25 -16.34
CA PRO A 240 15.81 -5.20 -16.23
C PRO A 240 16.09 -4.50 -17.57
#